data_588c22ab2f61ce2ab90c6c413862e6d1
#
_entry.id   588c22ab2f61ce2ab90c6c413862e6d1
#
_cell.length_a   1.000
_cell.length_b   1.000
_cell.length_c   1.000
_cell.angle_alpha   90.00
_cell.angle_beta   90.00
_cell.angle_gamma   90.00
#
_symmetry.space_group_name_H-M   'P 1'
#
loop_
_entity.id
_entity.type
_entity.pdbx_description
1 polymer ?
#
loop_
_entity_poly.entity_id
_entity_poly.type
_entity_poly.pdbx_seq_one_letter_code
_entity_poly.pdbx_strand_id
1 'polypeptide(L)'
;MSNYEIFERLRDLKIQIDKLREDYRREMPTVQSPKLDGMPKQHGAGDAGAAWVDKRDSLARRIQCSENEYRNKLKVAEKLMDGMPHDLFRFVQCYYIGAYDIDHVCVVLEFSRRTFYNRQKALVEYLEG
;
A
#
# COMPACT_ATOMS: atom_id res chain seq x y z
N MET A 1 15.95 -11.26 -7.04
CA MET A 1 15.68 -10.06 -6.26
C MET A 1 16.52 -10.07 -5.01
N SER A 2 17.21 -8.99 -4.73
CA SER A 2 18.04 -8.94 -3.53
C SER A 2 17.16 -8.80 -2.29
N ASN A 3 17.74 -9.07 -1.13
CA ASN A 3 16.97 -8.96 0.11
C ASN A 3 16.47 -7.54 0.34
N TYR A 4 17.28 -6.54 0.01
CA TYR A 4 16.85 -5.16 0.17
C TYR A 4 15.73 -4.80 -0.80
N GLU A 5 15.77 -5.32 -2.02
CA GLU A 5 14.73 -5.05 -3.00
C GLU A 5 13.36 -5.58 -2.55
N ILE A 6 13.34 -6.62 -1.74
CA ILE A 6 12.09 -7.14 -1.19
C ILE A 6 11.42 -6.06 -0.32
N PHE A 7 12.20 -5.35 0.49
CA PHE A 7 11.66 -4.28 1.33
C PHE A 7 11.21 -3.09 0.48
N GLU A 8 11.95 -2.74 -0.56
CA GLU A 8 11.53 -1.67 -1.45
C GLU A 8 10.23 -2.04 -2.15
N ARG A 9 10.10 -3.28 -2.57
CA ARG A 9 8.88 -3.77 -3.21
C ARG A 9 7.69 -3.75 -2.25
N LEU A 10 7.91 -4.09 -0.97
CA LEU A 10 6.84 -4.02 0.03
C LEU A 10 6.32 -2.60 0.16
N ARG A 11 7.22 -1.62 0.21
CA ARG A 11 6.81 -0.23 0.31
C ARG A 11 5.99 0.19 -0.91
N ASP A 12 6.46 -0.13 -2.11
CA ASP A 12 5.77 0.21 -3.34
C ASP A 12 4.40 -0.45 -3.40
N LEU A 13 4.29 -1.71 -3.00
CA LEU A 13 3.01 -2.42 -2.98
C LEU A 13 2.05 -1.81 -1.98
N LYS A 14 2.53 -1.40 -0.80
CA LYS A 14 1.66 -0.77 0.19
C LYS A 14 1.09 0.54 -0.33
N ILE A 15 1.93 1.36 -0.95
CA ILE A 15 1.50 2.63 -1.55
C ILE A 15 0.48 2.35 -2.67
N GLN A 16 0.76 1.37 -3.51
CA GLN A 16 -0.13 1.02 -4.61
C GLN A 16 -1.48 0.50 -4.11
N ILE A 17 -1.48 -0.35 -3.09
CA ILE A 17 -2.71 -0.90 -2.51
C ILE A 17 -3.56 0.22 -1.92
N ASP A 18 -2.95 1.14 -1.16
CA ASP A 18 -3.67 2.23 -0.56
C ASP A 18 -4.30 3.13 -1.63
N LYS A 19 -3.58 3.38 -2.72
CA LYS A 19 -4.09 4.18 -3.83
C LYS A 19 -5.24 3.45 -4.53
N LEU A 20 -5.10 2.15 -4.79
CA LEU A 20 -6.15 1.38 -5.43
C LEU A 20 -7.41 1.31 -4.57
N ARG A 21 -7.24 1.18 -3.25
CA ARG A 21 -8.39 1.17 -2.34
C ARG A 21 -9.09 2.50 -2.33
N GLU A 22 -8.34 3.60 -2.43
CA GLU A 22 -8.96 4.91 -2.50
C GLU A 22 -9.71 5.07 -3.81
N ASP A 23 -9.15 4.63 -4.92
CA ASP A 23 -9.81 4.66 -6.22
C ASP A 23 -11.09 3.82 -6.20
N TYR A 24 -11.03 2.65 -5.59
CA TYR A 24 -12.20 1.78 -5.45
C TYR A 24 -13.29 2.49 -4.64
N ARG A 25 -12.91 3.16 -3.57
CA ARG A 25 -13.86 3.85 -2.73
C ARG A 25 -14.53 5.00 -3.48
N ARG A 26 -13.78 5.69 -4.34
CA ARG A 26 -14.35 6.77 -5.15
C ARG A 26 -15.33 6.25 -6.19
N GLU A 27 -15.13 5.03 -6.67
CA GLU A 27 -16.03 4.46 -7.67
C GLU A 27 -17.30 3.87 -7.04
N MET A 28 -17.40 3.80 -5.72
CA MET A 28 -18.61 3.29 -5.10
C MET A 28 -19.70 4.33 -5.11
N PRO A 29 -20.95 3.94 -5.35
CA PRO A 29 -22.03 4.89 -5.39
C PRO A 29 -22.25 5.46 -4.02
N THR A 30 -22.59 6.74 -3.98
CA THR A 30 -22.86 7.33 -2.71
C THR A 30 -24.25 7.00 -2.34
N VAL A 31 -24.45 6.76 -1.13
CA VAL A 31 -25.68 6.35 -0.74
C VAL A 31 -26.76 7.29 -0.86
N GLN A 32 -26.55 8.46 -0.82
CA GLN A 32 -27.63 9.29 -0.83
C GLN A 32 -28.33 9.39 -2.00
N SER A 33 -27.94 9.21 -2.86
CA SER A 33 -28.59 9.37 -4.01
C SER A 33 -29.95 9.07 -4.02
N PRO A 34 -30.51 8.99 -3.23
CA PRO A 34 -31.81 8.63 -3.25
C PRO A 34 -32.62 9.32 -4.17
N LYS A 35 -32.44 10.34 -4.38
CA LYS A 35 -33.21 10.99 -5.13
C LYS A 35 -33.52 10.43 -6.29
N LEU A 36 -33.20 9.74 -6.56
CA LEU A 36 -33.39 9.23 -7.66
C LEU A 36 -34.68 8.99 -7.90
N ASP A 37 -35.24 9.12 -7.20
CA ASP A 37 -36.49 8.87 -7.34
C ASP A 37 -36.93 9.30 -8.61
N GLY A 38 -37.40 9.28 -9.07
CA GLY A 38 -37.90 9.70 -10.19
C GLY A 38 -37.28 9.34 -11.34
N MET A 39 -36.39 9.05 -11.40
CA MET A 39 -35.80 8.86 -12.48
C MET A 39 -36.02 7.73 -13.15
N PRO A 40 -36.61 7.60 -13.79
CA PRO A 40 -36.99 6.50 -14.47
C PRO A 40 -36.02 6.19 -15.46
N LYS A 41 -35.61 6.82 -16.04
CA LYS A 41 -34.85 6.67 -16.98
C LYS A 41 -33.98 5.68 -17.01
N GLN A 42 -34.03 4.95 -16.85
CA GLN A 42 -33.24 4.01 -16.81
C GLN A 42 -32.71 3.58 -18.02
N HIS A 43 -33.01 3.87 -19.03
CA HIS A 43 -32.54 3.37 -20.16
C HIS A 43 -31.11 3.49 -20.21
N GLY A 44 -30.48 4.50 -20.31
CA GLY A 44 -29.10 4.61 -20.47
C GLY A 44 -28.43 4.12 -19.25
N ALA A 45 -29.13 4.03 -18.25
CA ALA A 45 -28.58 3.63 -17.02
C ALA A 45 -28.00 2.24 -17.10
N GLY A 46 -28.52 1.41 -17.89
CA GLY A 46 -28.00 0.07 -17.97
C GLY A 46 -26.55 0.05 -18.43
N ASP A 47 -26.22 0.82 -19.44
CA ASP A 47 -24.87 0.84 -19.95
C ASP A 47 -23.94 1.51 -18.96
N ALA A 48 -24.36 2.58 -18.33
CA ALA A 48 -23.55 3.25 -17.36
C ALA A 48 -23.29 2.36 -16.15
N GLY A 49 -24.29 1.61 -15.73
CA GLY A 49 -24.13 0.70 -14.61
C GLY A 49 -23.18 -0.42 -14.94
N ALA A 50 -23.24 -0.97 -16.15
CA ALA A 50 -22.35 -2.05 -16.54
C ALA A 50 -20.90 -1.55 -16.58
N ALA A 51 -20.65 -0.37 -17.12
CA ALA A 51 -19.31 0.18 -17.17
C ALA A 51 -18.76 0.41 -15.77
N TRP A 52 -19.59 0.87 -14.85
CA TRP A 52 -19.16 1.10 -13.49
C TRP A 52 -18.83 -0.22 -12.79
N VAL A 53 -19.62 -1.25 -12.99
CA VAL A 53 -19.38 -2.55 -12.38
C VAL A 53 -18.07 -3.14 -12.91
N ASP A 54 -17.81 -3.04 -14.23
CA ASP A 54 -16.58 -3.56 -14.80
C ASP A 54 -15.35 -2.84 -14.23
N LYS A 55 -15.45 -1.53 -14.06
CA LYS A 55 -14.35 -0.76 -13.50
C LYS A 55 -14.11 -1.14 -12.05
N ARG A 56 -15.17 -1.27 -11.28
CA ARG A 56 -15.05 -1.66 -9.87
C ARG A 56 -14.46 -3.07 -9.74
N ASP A 57 -14.90 -4.01 -10.57
CA ASP A 57 -14.40 -5.38 -10.51
C ASP A 57 -12.93 -5.44 -10.92
N SER A 58 -12.51 -4.64 -11.89
CA SER A 58 -11.12 -4.56 -12.30
C SER A 58 -10.27 -4.04 -11.16
N LEU A 59 -10.72 -2.99 -10.47
CA LEU A 59 -10.00 -2.45 -9.32
C LEU A 59 -9.92 -3.47 -8.20
N ALA A 60 -11.00 -4.17 -7.91
CA ALA A 60 -11.02 -5.19 -6.88
C ALA A 60 -10.02 -6.32 -7.16
N ARG A 61 -9.91 -6.75 -8.41
CA ARG A 61 -8.95 -7.78 -8.78
C ARG A 61 -7.52 -7.28 -8.65
N ARG A 62 -7.27 -6.04 -9.04
CA ARG A 62 -5.94 -5.45 -8.92
C ARG A 62 -5.53 -5.32 -7.46
N ILE A 63 -6.46 -4.92 -6.60
CA ILE A 63 -6.22 -4.85 -5.16
C ILE A 63 -5.87 -6.23 -4.63
N GLN A 64 -6.64 -7.23 -5.00
CA GLN A 64 -6.41 -8.59 -4.52
C GLN A 64 -5.05 -9.13 -4.97
N CYS A 65 -4.67 -8.93 -6.23
CA CYS A 65 -3.38 -9.36 -6.73
C CYS A 65 -2.24 -8.66 -5.98
N SER A 66 -2.36 -7.36 -5.76
CA SER A 66 -1.34 -6.60 -5.05
C SER A 66 -1.25 -7.02 -3.58
N GLU A 67 -2.38 -7.28 -2.95
CA GLU A 67 -2.41 -7.75 -1.56
C GLU A 67 -1.78 -9.14 -1.43
N ASN A 68 -2.02 -10.02 -2.39
CA ASN A 68 -1.42 -11.34 -2.36
C ASN A 68 0.10 -11.26 -2.51
N GLU A 69 0.57 -10.42 -3.42
CA GLU A 69 2.01 -10.21 -3.59
C GLU A 69 2.61 -9.61 -2.33
N TYR A 70 1.95 -8.62 -1.73
CA TYR A 70 2.41 -7.98 -0.50
C TYR A 70 2.52 -9.01 0.63
N ARG A 71 1.50 -9.85 0.78
CA ARG A 71 1.49 -10.86 1.82
C ARG A 71 2.63 -11.86 1.66
N ASN A 72 2.88 -12.29 0.42
CA ASN A 72 3.94 -13.24 0.15
C ASN A 72 5.33 -12.62 0.41
N LYS A 73 5.52 -11.37 0.00
CA LYS A 73 6.77 -10.68 0.25
C LYS A 73 6.97 -10.36 1.73
N LEU A 74 5.88 -10.08 2.44
CA LEU A 74 5.94 -9.82 3.87
C LEU A 74 6.42 -11.04 4.64
N LYS A 75 6.01 -12.23 4.23
CA LYS A 75 6.49 -13.46 4.87
C LYS A 75 8.00 -13.61 4.75
N VAL A 76 8.54 -13.30 3.57
CA VAL A 76 9.99 -13.36 3.35
C VAL A 76 10.67 -12.27 4.18
N ALA A 77 10.11 -11.06 4.19
CA ALA A 77 10.67 -9.95 4.94
C ALA A 77 10.70 -10.23 6.44
N GLU A 78 9.65 -10.85 6.97
CA GLU A 78 9.60 -11.20 8.39
C GLU A 78 10.73 -12.15 8.77
N LYS A 79 11.04 -13.10 7.90
CA LYS A 79 12.17 -14.00 8.15
C LYS A 79 13.49 -13.24 8.14
N LEU A 80 13.64 -12.27 7.23
CA LEU A 80 14.84 -11.46 7.17
C LEU A 80 14.96 -10.51 8.36
N MET A 81 13.83 -10.12 8.94
CA MET A 81 13.81 -9.25 10.11
C MET A 81 14.08 -9.98 11.42
N ASP A 82 13.99 -11.30 11.39
CA ASP A 82 14.24 -12.09 12.58
C ASP A 82 15.70 -11.94 12.99
N GLY A 83 15.93 -11.53 14.22
CA GLY A 83 17.28 -11.27 14.70
C GLY A 83 17.85 -9.90 14.35
N MET A 84 17.06 -9.07 13.67
CA MET A 84 17.51 -7.73 13.30
C MET A 84 17.62 -6.82 14.52
N PRO A 85 18.63 -5.94 14.59
CA PRO A 85 18.70 -4.96 15.66
C PRO A 85 17.41 -4.15 15.77
N HIS A 86 17.03 -3.83 17.00
CA HIS A 86 15.75 -3.16 17.27
C HIS A 86 15.61 -1.84 16.49
N ASP A 87 16.67 -1.08 16.38
CA ASP A 87 16.63 0.19 15.67
C ASP A 87 16.28 -0.01 14.19
N LEU A 88 16.88 -1.00 13.56
CA LEU A 88 16.58 -1.32 12.17
C LEU A 88 15.19 -1.91 12.02
N PHE A 89 14.77 -2.73 12.98
CA PHE A 89 13.44 -3.33 12.96
C PHE A 89 12.36 -2.25 12.98
N ARG A 90 12.49 -1.26 13.86
CA ARG A 90 11.52 -0.16 13.94
C ARG A 90 11.54 0.68 12.66
N PHE A 91 12.72 0.94 12.12
CA PHE A 91 12.86 1.70 10.89
C PHE A 91 12.15 1.00 9.73
N VAL A 92 12.34 -0.31 9.60
CA VAL A 92 11.70 -1.11 8.56
C VAL A 92 10.18 -1.10 8.72
N GLN A 93 9.69 -1.27 9.94
CA GLN A 93 8.26 -1.28 10.17
C GLN A 93 7.61 0.04 9.77
N CYS A 94 8.27 1.16 10.03
CA CYS A 94 7.69 2.46 9.69
C CYS A 94 7.81 2.78 8.21
N TYR A 95 8.98 2.63 7.65
CA TYR A 95 9.22 3.11 6.29
C TYR A 95 8.83 2.11 5.21
N TYR A 96 9.19 0.84 5.36
CA TYR A 96 8.93 -0.15 4.31
C TYR A 96 7.58 -0.84 4.47
N ILE A 97 7.22 -1.27 5.65
CA ILE A 97 5.97 -1.98 5.86
C ILE A 97 4.81 -1.00 6.00
N GLY A 98 4.97 0.04 6.80
CA GLY A 98 3.93 1.06 6.98
C GLY A 98 3.88 2.07 5.85
N ALA A 99 4.95 2.15 5.04
CA ALA A 99 5.06 3.08 3.92
C ALA A 99 4.88 4.55 4.32
N TYR A 100 5.38 4.93 5.50
CA TYR A 100 5.36 6.31 5.93
C TYR A 100 6.38 7.11 5.11
N ASP A 101 6.13 8.40 4.90
CA ASP A 101 7.12 9.23 4.22
C ASP A 101 8.30 9.54 5.16
N ILE A 102 9.37 10.08 4.61
CA ILE A 102 10.59 10.32 5.38
C ILE A 102 10.34 11.22 6.58
N ASP A 103 9.58 12.30 6.40
CA ASP A 103 9.33 13.23 7.49
C ASP A 103 8.51 12.57 8.61
N HIS A 104 7.54 11.75 8.26
CA HIS A 104 6.71 11.06 9.25
C HIS A 104 7.56 10.03 10.03
N VAL A 105 8.45 9.30 9.32
CA VAL A 105 9.34 8.36 9.99
C VAL A 105 10.24 9.10 10.98
N CYS A 106 10.79 10.24 10.58
CA CYS A 106 11.64 11.03 11.47
C CYS A 106 10.89 11.49 12.72
N VAL A 107 9.63 11.89 12.56
CA VAL A 107 8.83 12.31 13.71
C VAL A 107 8.54 11.13 14.63
N VAL A 108 8.09 10.01 14.06
CA VAL A 108 7.70 8.85 14.86
C VAL A 108 8.90 8.24 15.60
N LEU A 109 10.04 8.16 14.93
CA LEU A 109 11.24 7.56 15.53
C LEU A 109 12.14 8.59 16.23
N GLU A 110 11.73 9.86 16.19
CA GLU A 110 12.43 10.91 16.89
C GLU A 110 13.88 11.07 16.48
N PHE A 111 14.15 11.14 15.19
CA PHE A 111 15.51 11.36 14.72
C PHE A 111 15.51 12.28 13.48
N SER A 112 16.70 12.69 13.04
CA SER A 112 16.84 13.62 11.92
C SER A 112 16.86 12.88 10.59
N ARG A 113 16.72 13.64 9.49
CA ARG A 113 16.86 13.06 8.17
C ARG A 113 18.22 12.41 7.95
N ARG A 114 19.26 12.98 8.53
CA ARG A 114 20.59 12.41 8.42
C ARG A 114 20.60 11.00 9.05
N THR A 115 19.98 10.87 10.20
CA THR A 115 19.86 9.57 10.86
C THR A 115 19.01 8.62 10.01
N PHE A 116 17.98 9.13 9.34
CA PHE A 116 17.17 8.32 8.44
C PHE A 116 18.05 7.66 7.38
N TYR A 117 18.89 8.46 6.69
CA TYR A 117 19.73 7.91 5.62
C TYR A 117 20.82 6.98 6.18
N ASN A 118 21.29 7.25 7.38
CA ASN A 118 22.24 6.35 8.04
C ASN A 118 21.60 5.01 8.36
N ARG A 119 20.34 5.02 8.81
CA ARG A 119 19.61 3.78 9.08
C ARG A 119 19.34 3.02 7.78
N GLN A 120 19.02 3.71 6.70
CA GLN A 120 18.79 3.07 5.42
C GLN A 120 20.06 2.38 4.92
N LYS A 121 21.20 3.05 5.05
CA LYS A 121 22.47 2.47 4.67
C LYS A 121 22.80 1.26 5.55
N ALA A 122 22.57 1.37 6.85
CA ALA A 122 22.82 0.27 7.79
C ALA A 122 21.92 -0.93 7.44
N LEU A 123 20.70 -0.68 7.02
CA LEU A 123 19.79 -1.76 6.63
C LEU A 123 20.31 -2.48 5.40
N VAL A 124 20.76 -1.73 4.39
CA VAL A 124 21.31 -2.34 3.18
C VAL A 124 22.53 -3.20 3.53
N GLU A 125 23.41 -2.69 4.38
CA GLU A 125 24.58 -3.44 4.80
C GLU A 125 24.18 -4.71 5.58
N TYR A 126 23.18 -4.61 6.43
CA TYR A 126 22.70 -5.76 7.20
C TYR A 126 22.14 -6.85 6.29
N LEU A 127 21.35 -6.44 5.28
CA LEU A 127 20.69 -7.41 4.41
C LEU A 127 21.60 -7.99 3.34
N GLU A 128 22.55 -7.21 2.86
CA GLU A 128 23.42 -7.67 1.77
C GLU A 128 24.79 -8.14 2.26
N GLY A 129 25.10 -7.83 3.49
CA GLY A 129 26.32 -8.30 4.10
C GLY A 129 26.18 -9.71 4.59
#